data_79ac63c2143b276f7715f0763cab07c0
#
_entry.id   79ac63c2143b276f7715f0763cab07c0
#
_cell.length_a   1.000
_cell.length_b   1.000
_cell.length_c   1.000
_cell.angle_alpha   90.00
_cell.angle_beta   90.00
_cell.angle_gamma   90.00
#
_symmetry.space_group_name_H-M   'P 1'
#
loop_
_entity.id
_entity.type
_entity.pdbx_description
1 polymer ?
#
loop_
_entity_poly.entity_id
_entity_poly.type
_entity_poly.pdbx_seq_one_letter_code
_entity_poly.pdbx_strand_id
1 'polypeptide(L)'
;MISFRSPGIGDIPMLARVFSSYRGEICDMTPANVVMWRDYYGSELAHEESEGGEVLYLRYAVDPDIDPDSFPDARARAYSHEFAYACPKVYFPGDENAAADGIPHAGEVKKAVMRLVEGGARFFCCLSWEERALILPFYPAE
;
A
#
# COMPACT_ATOMS: atom_id res chain seq x y z
N MET A 1 -4.37 3.06 16.11
CA MET A 1 -4.89 2.05 15.15
C MET A 1 -5.14 2.72 13.81
N ILE A 2 -4.74 2.08 12.73
CA ILE A 2 -4.93 2.60 11.38
C ILE A 2 -6.37 2.34 10.96
N SER A 3 -7.11 3.39 10.56
CA SER A 3 -8.52 3.29 10.17
C SER A 3 -8.67 3.27 8.66
N PHE A 4 -9.04 2.13 8.11
CA PHE A 4 -9.27 1.93 6.68
C PHE A 4 -10.72 2.21 6.30
N ARG A 5 -10.92 2.75 5.10
CA ARG A 5 -12.23 2.99 4.50
C ARG A 5 -12.17 2.81 2.99
N SER A 6 -13.33 2.65 2.37
CA SER A 6 -13.44 2.57 0.92
C SER A 6 -13.06 3.92 0.27
N PRO A 7 -12.25 3.91 -0.80
CA PRO A 7 -11.94 5.15 -1.53
C PRO A 7 -13.14 5.66 -2.32
N GLY A 8 -13.25 6.98 -2.43
CA GLY A 8 -14.27 7.63 -3.22
C GLY A 8 -13.68 8.66 -4.18
N ILE A 9 -14.53 9.20 -5.06
CA ILE A 9 -14.13 10.22 -6.04
C ILE A 9 -13.53 11.44 -5.34
N GLY A 10 -14.04 11.79 -4.16
CA GLY A 10 -13.51 12.89 -3.35
C GLY A 10 -12.08 12.70 -2.86
N ASP A 11 -11.56 11.49 -2.91
CA ASP A 11 -10.18 11.19 -2.52
C ASP A 11 -9.16 11.45 -3.64
N ILE A 12 -9.60 11.65 -4.88
CA ILE A 12 -8.70 11.83 -6.03
C ILE A 12 -7.69 12.97 -5.82
N PRO A 13 -8.07 14.17 -5.33
CA PRO A 13 -7.08 15.22 -5.08
C PRO A 13 -5.97 14.82 -4.10
N MET A 14 -6.32 14.14 -3.02
CA MET A 14 -5.35 13.65 -2.05
C MET A 14 -4.46 12.56 -2.65
N LEU A 15 -5.04 11.60 -3.36
CA LEU A 15 -4.30 10.54 -4.02
C LEU A 15 -3.32 11.11 -5.06
N ALA A 16 -3.77 12.09 -5.86
CA ALA A 16 -2.92 12.76 -6.84
C ALA A 16 -1.73 13.46 -6.17
N ARG A 17 -1.98 14.13 -5.04
CA ARG A 17 -0.92 14.80 -4.28
C ARG A 17 0.10 13.80 -3.74
N VAL A 18 -0.35 12.76 -3.06
CA VAL A 18 0.54 11.77 -2.45
C VAL A 18 1.33 10.99 -3.51
N PHE A 19 0.70 10.62 -4.63
CA PHE A 19 1.39 9.91 -5.69
C PHE A 19 2.29 10.79 -6.57
N SER A 20 2.21 12.12 -6.45
CA SER A 20 2.96 13.03 -7.33
C SER A 20 4.48 12.86 -7.24
N SER A 21 4.99 12.42 -6.10
CA SER A 21 6.42 12.18 -5.89
C SER A 21 6.88 10.77 -6.30
N TYR A 22 5.93 9.90 -6.60
CA TYR A 22 6.22 8.52 -7.01
C TYR A 22 6.17 8.41 -8.52
N ARG A 23 7.30 8.09 -9.13
CA ARG A 23 7.36 7.73 -10.55
C ARG A 23 7.01 6.26 -10.66
N GLY A 24 5.71 5.96 -10.68
CA GLY A 24 5.21 4.60 -10.63
C GLY A 24 5.48 3.83 -11.91
N GLU A 25 6.26 2.79 -11.80
CA GLU A 25 6.29 1.72 -12.80
C GLU A 25 5.08 0.79 -12.65
N ILE A 26 4.30 0.97 -11.58
CA ILE A 26 3.15 0.13 -11.26
C ILE A 26 1.88 0.91 -11.58
N CYS A 27 1.22 0.53 -12.67
CA CYS A 27 0.04 1.22 -13.19
C CYS A 27 -1.15 1.26 -12.22
N ASP A 28 -1.24 0.31 -11.30
CA ASP A 28 -2.32 0.26 -10.31
C ASP A 28 -2.20 1.35 -9.23
N MET A 29 -1.04 2.00 -9.14
CA MET A 29 -0.77 3.07 -8.17
C MET A 29 -1.06 4.45 -8.77
N THR A 30 -2.19 4.60 -9.45
CA THR A 30 -2.69 5.89 -9.91
C THR A 30 -3.98 6.24 -9.18
N PRO A 31 -4.28 7.54 -8.98
CA PRO A 31 -5.52 7.94 -8.31
C PRO A 31 -6.77 7.37 -8.96
N ALA A 32 -6.82 7.39 -10.29
CA ALA A 32 -7.96 6.87 -11.04
C ALA A 32 -8.15 5.37 -10.80
N ASN A 33 -7.08 4.59 -10.89
CA ASN A 33 -7.16 3.14 -10.71
C ASN A 33 -7.55 2.75 -9.29
N VAL A 34 -7.07 3.44 -8.27
CA VAL A 34 -7.46 3.19 -6.88
C VAL A 34 -8.98 3.32 -6.70
N VAL A 35 -9.58 4.34 -7.31
CA VAL A 35 -11.02 4.58 -7.20
C VAL A 35 -11.84 3.68 -8.12
N MET A 36 -11.41 3.52 -9.38
CA MET A 36 -12.16 2.76 -10.39
C MET A 36 -12.30 1.28 -10.04
N TRP A 37 -11.26 0.69 -9.50
CA TRP A 37 -11.22 -0.75 -9.23
C TRP A 37 -11.58 -1.11 -7.79
N ARG A 38 -12.08 -0.15 -6.99
CA ARG A 38 -12.38 -0.37 -5.58
C ARG A 38 -13.35 -1.52 -5.32
N ASP A 39 -14.37 -1.65 -6.14
CA ASP A 39 -15.38 -2.70 -5.98
C ASP A 39 -14.86 -4.07 -6.40
N TYR A 40 -13.98 -4.09 -7.41
CA TYR A 40 -13.40 -5.33 -7.90
C TYR A 40 -12.33 -5.90 -6.96
N TYR A 41 -11.44 -5.03 -6.46
CA TYR A 41 -10.34 -5.45 -5.58
C TYR A 41 -10.68 -5.30 -4.09
N GLY A 42 -11.85 -4.81 -3.74
CA GLY A 42 -12.18 -4.49 -2.35
C GLY A 42 -11.19 -3.52 -1.73
N SER A 43 -10.75 -2.52 -2.52
CA SER A 43 -9.72 -1.58 -2.11
C SER A 43 -10.16 -0.72 -0.93
N GLU A 44 -9.27 -0.55 0.02
CA GLU A 44 -9.47 0.36 1.14
C GLU A 44 -8.23 1.23 1.33
N LEU A 45 -8.44 2.44 1.81
CA LEU A 45 -7.36 3.36 2.13
C LEU A 45 -7.45 3.87 3.57
N ALA A 46 -6.32 4.23 4.12
CA ALA A 46 -6.22 5.05 5.33
C ALA A 46 -5.25 6.19 5.05
N HIS A 47 -5.63 7.38 5.47
CA HIS A 47 -4.84 8.60 5.26
C HIS A 47 -4.64 9.27 6.61
N GLU A 48 -3.38 9.52 6.97
CA GLU A 48 -3.03 10.19 8.20
C GLU A 48 -2.16 11.41 7.91
N GLU A 49 -2.39 12.49 8.64
CA GLU A 49 -1.57 13.70 8.60
C GLU A 49 -0.78 13.80 9.90
N SER A 50 0.52 14.07 9.81
CA SER A 50 1.40 14.19 10.97
C SER A 50 2.61 15.05 10.65
N GLU A 51 2.92 15.99 11.54
CA GLU A 51 4.13 16.81 11.48
C GLU A 51 4.39 17.50 10.12
N GLY A 52 3.29 17.94 9.47
CA GLY A 52 3.37 18.60 8.17
C GLY A 52 3.45 17.67 6.97
N GLY A 53 3.46 16.37 7.19
CA GLY A 53 3.46 15.35 6.15
C GLY A 53 2.18 14.53 6.13
N GLU A 54 2.07 13.66 5.13
CA GLU A 54 0.93 12.77 4.94
C GLU A 54 1.42 11.34 4.73
N VAL A 55 0.70 10.37 5.27
CA VAL A 55 0.94 8.94 5.04
C VAL A 55 -0.31 8.31 4.47
N LEU A 56 -0.17 7.62 3.36
CA LEU A 56 -1.24 6.87 2.71
C LEU A 56 -0.97 5.38 2.82
N TYR A 57 -1.95 4.67 3.35
CA TYR A 57 -1.98 3.22 3.39
C TYR A 57 -3.03 2.72 2.41
N LEU A 58 -2.68 1.72 1.62
CA LEU A 58 -3.61 1.04 0.71
C LEU A 58 -3.61 -0.45 1.00
N ARG A 59 -4.78 -1.05 0.99
CA ARG A 59 -4.92 -2.50 1.06
C ARG A 59 -6.04 -2.97 0.13
N TYR A 60 -5.93 -4.21 -0.27
CA TYR A 60 -6.86 -4.86 -1.17
C TYR A 60 -7.38 -6.13 -0.50
N ALA A 61 -8.68 -6.38 -0.58
CA ALA A 61 -9.23 -7.66 -0.19
C ALA A 61 -8.76 -8.70 -1.21
N VAL A 62 -8.30 -9.84 -0.73
CA VAL A 62 -8.12 -10.99 -1.61
C VAL A 62 -9.51 -11.46 -2.02
N ASP A 63 -9.71 -11.74 -3.32
CA ASP A 63 -11.01 -12.07 -3.88
C ASP A 63 -11.64 -13.24 -3.13
N PRO A 64 -12.79 -13.03 -2.46
CA PRO A 64 -13.46 -14.09 -1.73
C PRO A 64 -14.01 -15.20 -2.64
N ASP A 65 -14.11 -14.95 -3.94
CA ASP A 65 -14.59 -15.93 -4.93
C ASP A 65 -13.47 -16.84 -5.42
N ILE A 66 -12.21 -16.56 -5.08
CA ILE A 66 -11.12 -17.49 -5.38
C ILE A 66 -11.26 -18.73 -4.52
N ASP A 67 -11.40 -19.87 -5.21
CA ASP A 67 -11.39 -21.17 -4.54
C ASP A 67 -10.04 -21.40 -3.83
N PRO A 68 -10.02 -21.53 -2.50
CA PRO A 68 -8.79 -21.79 -1.76
C PRO A 68 -8.03 -23.03 -2.25
N ASP A 69 -8.75 -24.02 -2.77
CA ASP A 69 -8.15 -25.26 -3.28
C ASP A 69 -7.41 -25.05 -4.61
N SER A 70 -7.61 -23.92 -5.28
CA SER A 70 -6.87 -23.56 -6.49
C SER A 70 -5.42 -23.14 -6.20
N PHE A 71 -5.10 -22.80 -4.95
CA PHE A 71 -3.74 -22.41 -4.58
C PHE A 71 -2.80 -23.63 -4.49
N PRO A 72 -1.54 -23.49 -4.92
CA PRO A 72 -0.63 -24.62 -5.02
C PRO A 72 -0.18 -25.21 -3.68
N ASP A 73 -0.31 -24.45 -2.59
CA ASP A 73 0.10 -24.92 -1.26
C ASP A 73 -0.82 -24.42 -0.14
N ALA A 74 -0.69 -25.06 1.01
CA ALA A 74 -1.52 -24.76 2.18
C ALA A 74 -1.25 -23.35 2.74
N ARG A 75 -0.04 -22.81 2.56
CA ARG A 75 0.33 -21.47 3.03
C ARG A 75 -0.38 -20.40 2.21
N ALA A 76 -0.36 -20.53 0.89
CA ALA A 76 -1.08 -19.62 0.01
C ALA A 76 -2.59 -19.63 0.31
N ARG A 77 -3.16 -20.85 0.55
CA ARG A 77 -4.57 -20.98 0.94
C ARG A 77 -4.91 -20.26 2.25
N ALA A 78 -4.00 -20.32 3.23
CA ALA A 78 -4.20 -19.67 4.53
C ALA A 78 -4.33 -18.15 4.41
N TYR A 79 -3.71 -17.55 3.39
CA TYR A 79 -3.74 -16.10 3.16
C TYR A 79 -4.87 -15.63 2.25
N SER A 80 -5.67 -16.54 1.70
CA SER A 80 -6.73 -16.21 0.73
C SER A 80 -7.83 -15.31 1.28
N HIS A 81 -7.95 -15.17 2.61
CA HIS A 81 -8.96 -14.32 3.25
C HIS A 81 -8.36 -13.08 3.92
N GLU A 82 -7.08 -12.83 3.73
CA GLU A 82 -6.40 -11.68 4.33
C GLU A 82 -6.32 -10.52 3.34
N PHE A 83 -6.08 -9.31 3.89
CA PHE A 83 -5.79 -8.16 3.06
C PHE A 83 -4.36 -8.23 2.53
N ALA A 84 -4.18 -7.80 1.28
CA ALA A 84 -2.87 -7.53 0.69
C ALA A 84 -2.61 -6.03 0.79
N TYR A 85 -1.47 -5.65 1.34
CA TYR A 85 -1.12 -4.25 1.58
C TYR A 85 -0.11 -3.78 0.53
N ALA A 86 -0.33 -2.57 0.02
CA ALA A 86 0.72 -1.87 -0.72
C ALA A 86 1.73 -1.28 0.27
N CYS A 87 2.94 -0.98 -0.21
CA CYS A 87 3.88 -0.22 0.60
C CYS A 87 3.31 1.17 0.89
N PRO A 88 3.32 1.63 2.15
CA PRO A 88 2.83 2.96 2.48
C PRO A 88 3.54 4.05 1.69
N LYS A 89 2.81 5.10 1.34
CA LYS A 89 3.32 6.27 0.62
C LYS A 89 3.37 7.45 1.56
N VAL A 90 4.52 8.10 1.64
CA VAL A 90 4.74 9.28 2.48
C VAL A 90 4.97 10.49 1.59
N TYR A 91 4.28 11.57 1.88
CA TYR A 91 4.37 12.83 1.14
C TYR A 91 4.57 14.00 2.09
N PHE A 92 5.52 14.88 1.73
CA PHE A 92 5.68 16.19 2.38
C PHE A 92 5.56 17.29 1.33
N PRO A 93 5.05 18.49 1.68
CA PRO A 93 4.98 19.60 0.74
C PRO A 93 6.33 19.87 0.09
N GLY A 94 6.34 19.95 -1.25
CA GLY A 94 7.54 20.12 -2.07
C GLY A 94 8.05 18.84 -2.72
N ASP A 95 7.57 17.67 -2.31
CA ASP A 95 8.01 16.39 -2.87
C ASP A 95 7.67 16.23 -4.35
N GLU A 96 6.63 16.90 -4.82
CA GLU A 96 6.21 16.87 -6.22
C GLU A 96 7.30 17.37 -7.18
N ASN A 97 8.26 18.15 -6.68
CA ASN A 97 9.38 18.66 -7.45
C ASN A 97 10.68 17.87 -7.22
N ALA A 98 10.65 16.89 -6.30
CA ALA A 98 11.81 16.10 -5.96
C ALA A 98 11.98 14.97 -7.00
N ALA A 99 13.06 15.03 -7.77
CA ALA A 99 13.48 13.93 -8.63
C ALA A 99 14.23 12.90 -7.76
N ALA A 100 13.50 12.11 -6.99
CA ALA A 100 14.10 11.13 -6.11
C ALA A 100 14.20 9.78 -6.84
N ASP A 101 15.41 9.24 -6.92
CA ASP A 101 15.61 7.83 -7.19
C ASP A 101 15.34 7.06 -5.89
N GLY A 102 14.55 6.01 -5.96
CA GLY A 102 14.23 5.19 -4.80
C GLY A 102 12.96 5.62 -4.07
N ILE A 103 12.89 5.32 -2.78
CA ILE A 103 11.72 5.58 -1.94
C ILE A 103 11.87 6.95 -1.25
N PRO A 104 11.02 7.94 -1.58
CA PRO A 104 11.02 9.19 -0.84
C PRO A 104 10.71 8.96 0.64
N HIS A 105 11.46 9.62 1.53
CA HIS A 105 11.27 9.51 2.98
C HIS A 105 11.31 8.07 3.51
N ALA A 106 12.29 7.29 3.07
CA ALA A 106 12.39 5.86 3.40
C ALA A 106 12.29 5.57 4.90
N GLY A 107 12.84 6.43 5.77
CA GLY A 107 12.73 6.28 7.21
C GLY A 107 11.30 6.36 7.72
N GLU A 108 10.49 7.28 7.18
CA GLU A 108 9.09 7.42 7.53
C GLU A 108 8.24 6.28 6.95
N VAL A 109 8.56 5.84 5.73
CA VAL A 109 7.93 4.67 5.11
C VAL A 109 8.19 3.43 5.96
N LYS A 110 9.42 3.25 6.45
CA LYS A 110 9.78 2.13 7.31
C LYS A 110 8.98 2.12 8.62
N LYS A 111 8.78 3.28 9.24
CA LYS A 111 7.92 3.40 10.43
C LYS A 111 6.47 3.02 10.13
N ALA A 112 5.96 3.44 8.98
CA ALA A 112 4.60 3.10 8.54
C ALA A 112 4.45 1.60 8.29
N VAL A 113 5.44 0.97 7.64
CA VAL A 113 5.47 -0.50 7.46
C VAL A 113 5.47 -1.20 8.80
N MET A 114 6.26 -0.73 9.76
CA MET A 114 6.29 -1.30 11.11
C MET A 114 4.90 -1.26 11.76
N ARG A 115 4.17 -0.16 11.63
CA ARG A 115 2.80 -0.06 12.14
C ARG A 115 1.86 -1.08 11.51
N LEU A 116 1.98 -1.32 10.20
CA LEU A 116 1.20 -2.33 9.50
C LEU A 116 1.54 -3.74 10.01
N VAL A 117 2.83 -4.04 10.16
CA VAL A 117 3.30 -5.36 10.64
C VAL A 117 2.83 -5.61 12.07
N GLU A 118 2.94 -4.62 12.95
CA GLU A 118 2.45 -4.70 14.33
C GLU A 118 0.93 -4.88 14.40
N GLY A 119 0.21 -4.33 13.41
CA GLY A 119 -1.23 -4.50 13.26
C GLY A 119 -1.65 -5.83 12.64
N GLY A 120 -0.69 -6.71 12.29
CA GLY A 120 -0.96 -8.05 11.78
C GLY A 120 -0.87 -8.19 10.26
N ALA A 121 -0.36 -7.20 9.53
CA ALA A 121 -0.16 -7.32 8.08
C ALA A 121 0.84 -8.43 7.77
N ARG A 122 0.46 -9.35 6.89
CA ARG A 122 1.29 -10.49 6.51
C ARG A 122 1.58 -10.56 5.02
N PHE A 123 0.79 -9.88 4.22
CA PHE A 123 0.86 -9.99 2.77
C PHE A 123 1.00 -8.61 2.15
N PHE A 124 2.05 -8.42 1.38
CA PHE A 124 2.30 -7.18 0.65
C PHE A 124 2.29 -7.47 -0.86
N CYS A 125 1.78 -6.52 -1.63
CA CYS A 125 1.66 -6.64 -3.08
C CYS A 125 2.02 -5.33 -3.78
N CYS A 126 2.16 -5.41 -5.10
CA CYS A 126 2.40 -4.24 -5.94
C CYS A 126 3.65 -3.45 -5.50
N LEU A 127 4.72 -4.17 -5.20
CA LEU A 127 5.96 -3.59 -4.68
C LEU A 127 6.97 -3.34 -5.81
N SER A 128 7.62 -2.18 -5.78
CA SER A 128 8.86 -1.98 -6.50
C SER A 128 9.98 -2.81 -5.85
N TRP A 129 11.11 -2.95 -6.54
CA TRP A 129 12.26 -3.66 -5.97
C TRP A 129 12.80 -2.99 -4.71
N GLU A 130 12.79 -1.66 -4.67
CA GLU A 130 13.21 -0.87 -3.52
C GLU A 130 12.27 -1.06 -2.34
N GLU A 131 10.97 -1.06 -2.59
CA GLU A 131 9.95 -1.29 -1.56
C GLU A 131 10.04 -2.70 -1.00
N ARG A 132 10.26 -3.69 -1.86
CA ARG A 132 10.48 -5.08 -1.43
C ARG A 132 11.71 -5.17 -0.51
N ALA A 133 12.81 -4.55 -0.89
CA ALA A 133 14.02 -4.54 -0.08
C ALA A 133 13.83 -3.87 1.28
N LEU A 134 12.97 -2.84 1.36
CA LEU A 134 12.64 -2.17 2.61
C LEU A 134 11.79 -3.05 3.53
N ILE A 135 10.87 -3.84 2.97
CA ILE A 135 9.91 -4.65 3.73
C ILE A 135 10.50 -5.98 4.20
N LEU A 136 11.35 -6.60 3.38
CA LEU A 136 11.92 -7.93 3.68
C LEU A 136 12.51 -8.11 5.08
N PRO A 137 13.21 -7.13 5.67
CA PRO A 137 13.77 -7.29 7.02
C PRO A 137 12.73 -7.53 8.12
N PHE A 138 11.47 -7.18 7.89
CA PHE A 138 10.38 -7.44 8.85
C PHE A 138 9.91 -8.89 8.82
N TYR A 139 10.28 -9.63 7.79
CA TYR A 139 9.89 -11.03 7.58
C TYR A 139 11.15 -11.85 7.36
N PRO A 140 11.72 -12.40 8.42
CA PRO A 140 12.93 -13.21 8.28
C PRO A 140 12.65 -14.40 7.35
N ALA A 141 13.62 -14.70 6.49
CA ALA A 141 13.54 -15.86 5.62
C ALA A 141 13.46 -17.13 6.45
N GLU A 142 12.50 -17.97 6.14
CA GLU A 142 12.44 -19.33 6.69
C GLU A 142 13.45 -20.23 6.01
#